data_b83613c276ae3c0c1a2b675dff088945
#
_entry.id   b83613c276ae3c0c1a2b675dff088945
#
_cell.length_a   1.000
_cell.length_b   1.000
_cell.length_c   1.000
_cell.angle_alpha   90.00
_cell.angle_beta   90.00
_cell.angle_gamma   90.00
#
_symmetry.space_group_name_H-M   'P 1'
#
loop_
_entity.id
_entity.type
_entity.pdbx_description
1 polymer ?
#
loop_
_entity_poly.entity_id
_entity_poly.type
_entity_poly.pdbx_seq_one_letter_code
_entity_poly.pdbx_strand_id
1 'polypeptide(L)'
;MKKISNLILFLIFVTSANAQNLDSIYVKFYTYSDYLKSNTKAGELNASIPAITTRLNTLSPKEYINEAVVLIKKEQFNEASYIFILGAMRWKYYENLAKFTTKEYNQKNEIESIIYAFLRSNVRNFAAIIKIASQYHLTNDYVFCSRKKKPLYYDEAAGFYSRLGTQILINEAYFTTMWSKERRDFENDLKK
;
A
#
# COMPACT_ATOMS: atom_id res chain seq x y z
N MET A 1 -1.10 -34.95 28.93
CA MET A 1 -2.21 -34.11 28.48
C MET A 1 -2.12 -32.61 28.84
N LYS A 2 -1.30 -32.14 29.84
CA LYS A 2 -1.18 -30.69 30.17
C LYS A 2 -0.39 -29.81 29.19
N LYS A 3 0.49 -30.37 28.35
CA LYS A 3 1.32 -29.60 27.41
C LYS A 3 0.58 -29.13 26.13
N ILE A 4 -0.50 -29.80 25.73
CA ILE A 4 -1.29 -29.44 24.54
C ILE A 4 -2.20 -28.25 24.83
N SER A 5 -2.72 -28.15 26.05
CA SER A 5 -3.58 -27.04 26.48
C SER A 5 -2.86 -25.70 26.46
N ASN A 6 -1.57 -25.66 26.85
CA ASN A 6 -0.79 -24.43 26.85
C ASN A 6 -0.40 -23.94 25.43
N LEU A 7 -0.24 -24.87 24.48
CA LEU A 7 0.07 -24.53 23.10
C LEU A 7 -1.15 -23.90 22.38
N ILE A 8 -2.34 -24.42 22.65
CA ILE A 8 -3.59 -23.89 22.08
C ILE A 8 -3.89 -22.50 22.66
N LEU A 9 -3.67 -22.31 23.97
CA LEU A 9 -3.85 -21.00 24.61
C LEU A 9 -2.88 -19.95 24.06
N PHE A 10 -1.62 -20.33 23.79
CA PHE A 10 -0.63 -19.43 23.20
C PHE A 10 -0.96 -19.05 21.76
N LEU A 11 -1.48 -19.99 20.96
CA LEU A 11 -1.94 -19.72 19.60
C LEU A 11 -3.13 -18.75 19.57
N ILE A 12 -4.09 -18.89 20.49
CA ILE A 12 -5.25 -17.99 20.60
C ILE A 12 -4.80 -16.59 21.02
N PHE A 13 -3.81 -16.47 21.93
CA PHE A 13 -3.28 -15.16 22.35
C PHE A 13 -2.53 -14.44 21.22
N VAL A 14 -1.76 -15.17 20.40
CA VAL A 14 -1.03 -14.58 19.27
C VAL A 14 -1.99 -14.11 18.16
N THR A 15 -3.05 -14.87 17.89
CA THR A 15 -4.07 -14.47 16.89
C THR A 15 -4.90 -13.28 17.36
N SER A 16 -5.29 -13.21 18.63
CA SER A 16 -6.04 -12.08 19.18
C SER A 16 -5.20 -10.80 19.28
N ALA A 17 -3.92 -10.89 19.62
CA ALA A 17 -3.02 -9.73 19.65
C ALA A 17 -2.77 -9.15 18.24
N ASN A 18 -2.68 -9.99 17.22
CA ASN A 18 -2.55 -9.55 15.83
C ASN A 18 -3.86 -8.92 15.32
N ALA A 19 -5.02 -9.47 15.65
CA ALA A 19 -6.31 -8.90 15.29
C ALA A 19 -6.51 -7.51 15.91
N GLN A 20 -6.28 -7.36 17.21
CA GLN A 20 -6.37 -6.05 17.88
C GLN A 20 -5.41 -5.01 17.32
N ASN A 21 -4.22 -5.41 16.85
CA ASN A 21 -3.27 -4.51 16.23
C ASN A 21 -3.74 -4.06 14.83
N LEU A 22 -4.35 -4.95 14.06
CA LEU A 22 -4.92 -4.64 12.76
C LEU A 22 -6.12 -3.69 12.89
N ASP A 23 -7.04 -3.94 13.79
CA ASP A 23 -8.20 -3.08 14.05
C ASP A 23 -7.76 -1.64 14.42
N SER A 24 -6.73 -1.51 15.25
CA SER A 24 -6.12 -0.22 15.58
C SER A 24 -5.57 0.51 14.35
N ILE A 25 -4.95 -0.20 13.42
CA ILE A 25 -4.43 0.38 12.16
C ILE A 25 -5.58 0.87 11.28
N TYR A 26 -6.66 0.10 11.14
CA TYR A 26 -7.81 0.51 10.32
C TYR A 26 -8.52 1.75 10.87
N VAL A 27 -8.66 1.87 12.20
CA VAL A 27 -9.20 3.08 12.83
C VAL A 27 -8.35 4.30 12.47
N LYS A 28 -7.02 4.18 12.54
CA LYS A 28 -6.09 5.26 12.17
C LYS A 28 -6.20 5.63 10.69
N PHE A 29 -6.36 4.65 9.79
CA PHE A 29 -6.58 4.91 8.36
C PHE A 29 -7.81 5.74 8.11
N TYR A 30 -8.92 5.38 8.72
CA TYR A 30 -10.18 6.10 8.53
C TYR A 30 -10.11 7.51 9.10
N THR A 31 -9.50 7.68 10.27
CA THR A 31 -9.27 9.00 10.88
C THR A 31 -8.41 9.88 9.97
N TYR A 32 -7.31 9.36 9.45
CA TYR A 32 -6.44 10.08 8.53
C TYR A 32 -7.12 10.38 7.19
N SER A 33 -7.91 9.45 6.67
CA SER A 33 -8.70 9.65 5.46
C SER A 33 -9.74 10.76 5.62
N ASP A 34 -10.40 10.84 6.76
CA ASP A 34 -11.38 11.91 7.05
C ASP A 34 -10.66 13.26 7.22
N TYR A 35 -9.49 13.29 7.83
CA TYR A 35 -8.63 14.47 7.86
C TYR A 35 -8.27 14.95 6.44
N LEU A 36 -7.86 14.06 5.55
CA LEU A 36 -7.56 14.42 4.16
C LEU A 36 -8.77 14.97 3.41
N LYS A 37 -9.97 14.42 3.64
CA LYS A 37 -11.20 14.93 3.02
C LYS A 37 -11.55 16.36 3.48
N SER A 38 -11.29 16.65 4.75
CA SER A 38 -11.58 17.95 5.36
C SER A 38 -10.55 19.03 5.05
N ASN A 39 -9.30 18.62 4.75
CA ASN A 39 -8.16 19.51 4.60
C ASN A 39 -7.51 19.42 3.20
N THR A 40 -8.30 19.12 2.17
CA THR A 40 -7.81 18.92 0.80
C THR A 40 -7.15 20.17 0.21
N LYS A 41 -5.95 20.47 0.64
CA LYS A 41 -4.96 21.08 -0.26
C LYS A 41 -4.29 19.96 -1.00
N ALA A 42 -4.69 19.72 -2.24
CA ALA A 42 -4.08 18.72 -3.12
C ALA A 42 -2.55 18.87 -3.26
N GLY A 43 -1.98 19.97 -2.75
CA GLY A 43 -0.55 20.22 -2.69
C GLY A 43 0.20 19.53 -1.55
N GLU A 44 -0.46 19.14 -0.46
CA GLU A 44 0.24 18.50 0.69
C GLU A 44 0.70 17.08 0.37
N LEU A 45 -0.06 16.31 -0.41
CA LEU A 45 0.36 15.01 -0.90
C LEU A 45 1.65 15.10 -1.72
N ASN A 46 1.79 16.15 -2.54
CA ASN A 46 2.96 16.36 -3.38
C ASN A 46 4.17 16.88 -2.60
N ALA A 47 3.99 17.51 -1.44
CA ALA A 47 5.08 18.08 -0.64
C ALA A 47 5.82 17.03 0.18
N SER A 48 5.13 15.99 0.68
CA SER A 48 5.75 14.94 1.50
C SER A 48 6.50 13.89 0.67
N ILE A 49 6.03 13.58 -0.54
CA ILE A 49 6.63 12.57 -1.42
C ILE A 49 8.05 12.92 -1.87
N PRO A 50 8.41 14.15 -2.24
CA PRO A 50 9.79 14.50 -2.60
C PRO A 50 10.81 14.20 -1.51
N ALA A 51 10.44 14.31 -0.24
CA ALA A 51 11.34 14.06 0.88
C ALA A 51 11.83 12.61 0.99
N ILE A 52 11.05 11.64 0.46
CA ILE A 52 11.38 10.21 0.50
C ILE A 52 12.02 9.70 -0.80
N THR A 53 12.16 10.55 -1.83
CA THR A 53 12.59 10.09 -3.16
C THR A 53 14.10 9.89 -3.31
N THR A 54 14.93 10.40 -2.40
CA THR A 54 16.40 10.42 -2.56
C THR A 54 17.05 9.04 -2.69
N ARG A 55 16.41 7.97 -2.20
CA ARG A 55 16.94 6.60 -2.24
C ARG A 55 16.14 5.65 -3.12
N LEU A 56 15.00 6.08 -3.66
CA LEU A 56 14.03 5.16 -4.27
C LEU A 56 14.60 4.34 -5.45
N ASN A 57 15.48 4.92 -6.25
CA ASN A 57 16.01 4.21 -7.41
C ASN A 57 17.08 3.16 -7.08
N THR A 58 17.57 3.14 -5.84
CA THR A 58 18.59 2.20 -5.35
C THR A 58 18.03 1.09 -4.47
N LEU A 59 16.77 1.19 -4.04
CA LEU A 59 16.13 0.18 -3.20
C LEU A 59 15.85 -1.09 -4.03
N SER A 60 16.14 -2.25 -3.47
CA SER A 60 15.66 -3.52 -4.02
C SER A 60 14.13 -3.65 -3.83
N PRO A 61 13.45 -4.50 -4.60
CA PRO A 61 12.02 -4.71 -4.45
C PRO A 61 11.57 -5.07 -3.02
N LYS A 62 12.40 -5.81 -2.28
CA LYS A 62 12.15 -6.15 -0.86
C LYS A 62 12.24 -4.93 0.05
N GLU A 63 13.20 -4.06 -0.21
CA GLU A 63 13.39 -2.83 0.58
C GLU A 63 12.22 -1.88 0.45
N TYR A 64 11.54 -1.82 -0.71
CA TYR A 64 10.29 -1.05 -0.84
C TYR A 64 9.21 -1.53 0.14
N ILE A 65 9.06 -2.85 0.29
CA ILE A 65 8.07 -3.42 1.22
C ILE A 65 8.45 -3.07 2.67
N ASN A 66 9.74 -3.20 3.02
CA ASN A 66 10.23 -2.86 4.36
C ASN A 66 10.07 -1.36 4.68
N GLU A 67 10.36 -0.47 3.73
CA GLU A 67 10.16 0.98 3.90
C GLU A 67 8.67 1.32 4.07
N ALA A 68 7.78 0.67 3.32
CA ALA A 68 6.34 0.83 3.50
C ALA A 68 5.91 0.44 4.92
N VAL A 69 6.43 -0.67 5.47
CA VAL A 69 6.17 -1.09 6.87
C VAL A 69 6.64 -0.01 7.86
N VAL A 70 7.82 0.54 7.66
CA VAL A 70 8.37 1.60 8.54
C VAL A 70 7.47 2.83 8.51
N LEU A 71 6.99 3.24 7.34
CA LEU A 71 6.11 4.40 7.17
C LEU A 71 4.71 4.17 7.75
N ILE A 72 4.14 2.95 7.60
CA ILE A 72 2.88 2.57 8.25
C ILE A 72 2.99 2.73 9.77
N LYS A 73 4.09 2.24 10.38
CA LYS A 73 4.34 2.39 11.82
C LYS A 73 4.46 3.83 12.28
N LYS A 74 4.89 4.73 11.38
CA LYS A 74 4.96 6.18 11.62
C LYS A 74 3.66 6.92 11.27
N GLU A 75 2.61 6.20 10.87
CA GLU A 75 1.33 6.75 10.41
C GLU A 75 1.45 7.65 9.16
N GLN A 76 2.52 7.50 8.40
CA GLN A 76 2.77 8.18 7.11
C GLN A 76 2.14 7.36 5.98
N PHE A 77 0.81 7.28 5.96
CA PHE A 77 0.08 6.33 5.12
C PHE A 77 0.12 6.66 3.63
N ASN A 78 0.17 7.95 3.26
CA ASN A 78 0.32 8.36 1.87
C ASN A 78 1.68 7.98 1.32
N GLU A 79 2.74 8.25 2.07
CA GLU A 79 4.12 7.92 1.72
C GLU A 79 4.31 6.40 1.66
N ALA A 80 3.75 5.67 2.62
CA ALA A 80 3.77 4.22 2.62
C ALA A 80 3.09 3.65 1.37
N SER A 81 1.92 4.19 1.00
CA SER A 81 1.18 3.78 -0.18
C SER A 81 1.93 4.10 -1.48
N TYR A 82 2.52 5.28 -1.57
CA TYR A 82 3.34 5.67 -2.72
C TYR A 82 4.52 4.72 -2.92
N ILE A 83 5.30 4.47 -1.85
CA ILE A 83 6.44 3.55 -1.88
C ILE A 83 6.00 2.13 -2.23
N PHE A 84 4.91 1.66 -1.64
CA PHE A 84 4.39 0.33 -1.94
C PHE A 84 3.97 0.19 -3.41
N ILE A 85 3.20 1.12 -3.95
CA ILE A 85 2.76 1.09 -5.36
C ILE A 85 3.95 1.14 -6.31
N LEU A 86 4.93 2.02 -6.05
CA LEU A 86 6.16 2.09 -6.84
C LEU A 86 6.95 0.77 -6.76
N GLY A 87 7.07 0.21 -5.55
CA GLY A 87 7.72 -1.08 -5.31
C GLY A 87 7.00 -2.23 -6.02
N ALA A 88 5.66 -2.24 -6.02
CA ALA A 88 4.86 -3.26 -6.71
C ALA A 88 5.06 -3.24 -8.24
N MET A 89 5.18 -2.05 -8.85
CA MET A 89 5.55 -1.94 -10.27
C MET A 89 6.91 -2.56 -10.55
N ARG A 90 7.87 -2.38 -9.65
CA ARG A 90 9.26 -2.85 -9.78
C ARG A 90 9.43 -4.31 -9.37
N TRP A 91 8.59 -4.80 -8.46
CA TRP A 91 8.58 -6.19 -8.00
C TRP A 91 8.30 -7.17 -9.12
N LYS A 92 7.29 -6.90 -9.95
CA LYS A 92 6.88 -7.80 -11.03
C LYS A 92 7.99 -8.10 -12.04
N TYR A 93 8.82 -7.11 -12.34
CA TYR A 93 9.99 -7.33 -13.17
C TYR A 93 11.02 -8.23 -12.49
N TYR A 94 11.24 -8.00 -11.20
CA TYR A 94 12.27 -8.68 -10.45
C TYR A 94 11.90 -10.14 -10.13
N GLU A 95 10.63 -10.48 -10.10
CA GLU A 95 10.14 -11.88 -9.97
C GLU A 95 10.72 -12.80 -11.05
N ASN A 96 10.99 -12.27 -12.24
CA ASN A 96 11.57 -13.02 -13.33
C ASN A 96 13.11 -13.18 -13.21
N LEU A 97 13.75 -12.39 -12.35
CA LEU A 97 15.21 -12.35 -12.21
C LEU A 97 15.70 -13.01 -10.93
N ALA A 98 14.90 -13.03 -9.90
CA ALA A 98 15.25 -13.58 -8.59
C ALA A 98 14.07 -14.35 -7.99
N LYS A 99 14.39 -15.47 -7.34
CA LYS A 99 13.39 -16.23 -6.59
C LYS A 99 13.15 -15.55 -5.24
N PHE A 100 11.90 -15.16 -5.00
CA PHE A 100 11.45 -14.77 -3.69
C PHE A 100 11.03 -15.98 -2.87
N THR A 101 11.27 -15.93 -1.58
CA THR A 101 10.80 -16.95 -0.64
C THR A 101 9.31 -16.81 -0.37
N THR A 102 8.65 -17.88 0.07
CA THR A 102 7.24 -17.85 0.53
C THR A 102 7.02 -16.78 1.61
N LYS A 103 8.00 -16.61 2.52
CA LYS A 103 7.94 -15.59 3.57
C LYS A 103 7.87 -14.17 2.98
N GLU A 104 8.64 -13.88 1.95
CA GLU A 104 8.67 -12.57 1.29
C GLU A 104 7.37 -12.29 0.53
N TYR A 105 6.80 -13.29 -0.14
CA TYR A 105 5.48 -13.17 -0.75
C TYR A 105 4.39 -12.93 0.28
N ASN A 106 4.38 -13.67 1.38
CA ASN A 106 3.40 -13.48 2.45
C ASN A 106 3.49 -12.08 3.06
N GLN A 107 4.70 -11.60 3.35
CA GLN A 107 4.91 -10.24 3.84
C GLN A 107 4.40 -9.20 2.85
N LYS A 108 4.73 -9.34 1.55
CA LYS A 108 4.22 -8.43 0.51
C LYS A 108 2.69 -8.41 0.49
N ASN A 109 2.04 -9.57 0.50
CA ASN A 109 0.59 -9.68 0.42
C ASN A 109 -0.10 -9.09 1.66
N GLU A 110 0.47 -9.27 2.85
CA GLU A 110 -0.02 -8.65 4.09
C GLU A 110 0.02 -7.13 3.99
N ILE A 111 1.16 -6.56 3.60
CA ILE A 111 1.31 -5.11 3.44
C ILE A 111 0.43 -4.59 2.31
N GLU A 112 0.28 -5.32 1.22
CA GLU A 112 -0.63 -5.00 0.12
C GLU A 112 -2.06 -4.84 0.61
N SER A 113 -2.55 -5.76 1.43
CA SER A 113 -3.90 -5.71 2.00
C SER A 113 -4.11 -4.46 2.86
N ILE A 114 -3.14 -4.12 3.71
CA ILE A 114 -3.15 -2.93 4.56
C ILE A 114 -3.17 -1.65 3.71
N ILE A 115 -2.28 -1.55 2.73
CA ILE A 115 -2.18 -0.39 1.84
C ILE A 115 -3.46 -0.19 1.02
N TYR A 116 -4.01 -1.25 0.44
CA TYR A 116 -5.24 -1.13 -0.34
C TYR A 116 -6.45 -0.81 0.54
N ALA A 117 -6.51 -1.26 1.79
CA ALA A 117 -7.54 -0.85 2.74
C ALA A 117 -7.47 0.67 2.98
N PHE A 118 -6.29 1.23 3.22
CA PHE A 118 -6.10 2.67 3.34
C PHE A 118 -6.49 3.41 2.04
N LEU A 119 -5.98 2.99 0.89
CA LEU A 119 -6.25 3.64 -0.39
C LEU A 119 -7.75 3.66 -0.72
N ARG A 120 -8.47 2.57 -0.46
CA ARG A 120 -9.93 2.48 -0.63
C ARG A 120 -10.72 3.43 0.26
N SER A 121 -10.15 3.89 1.37
CA SER A 121 -10.82 4.85 2.24
C SER A 121 -11.03 6.24 1.60
N ASN A 122 -10.25 6.57 0.55
CA ASN A 122 -10.34 7.84 -0.18
C ASN A 122 -10.00 7.67 -1.67
N VAL A 123 -11.01 7.63 -2.51
CA VAL A 123 -10.92 7.38 -3.97
C VAL A 123 -9.98 8.35 -4.68
N ARG A 124 -10.10 9.65 -4.40
CA ARG A 124 -9.27 10.69 -5.04
C ARG A 124 -7.81 10.60 -4.62
N ASN A 125 -7.57 10.36 -3.34
CA ASN A 125 -6.23 10.14 -2.82
C ASN A 125 -5.59 8.91 -3.45
N PHE A 126 -6.34 7.81 -3.60
CA PHE A 126 -5.89 6.61 -4.28
C PHE A 126 -5.42 6.90 -5.71
N ALA A 127 -6.26 7.55 -6.51
CA ALA A 127 -5.93 7.90 -7.88
C ALA A 127 -4.72 8.84 -7.97
N ALA A 128 -4.59 9.81 -7.05
CA ALA A 128 -3.46 10.72 -6.99
C ALA A 128 -2.14 10.00 -6.69
N ILE A 129 -2.12 9.08 -5.72
CA ILE A 129 -0.93 8.28 -5.40
C ILE A 129 -0.50 7.41 -6.58
N ILE A 130 -1.45 6.72 -7.24
CA ILE A 130 -1.16 5.92 -8.44
C ILE A 130 -0.54 6.78 -9.54
N LYS A 131 -1.13 7.94 -9.81
CA LYS A 131 -0.64 8.86 -10.84
C LYS A 131 0.81 9.28 -10.58
N ILE A 132 1.12 9.71 -9.36
CA ILE A 132 2.46 10.17 -8.98
C ILE A 132 3.46 9.01 -9.03
N ALA A 133 3.11 7.84 -8.52
CA ALA A 133 3.98 6.66 -8.54
C ALA A 133 4.26 6.19 -9.97
N SER A 134 3.23 6.17 -10.84
CA SER A 134 3.39 5.82 -12.26
C SER A 134 4.28 6.81 -12.99
N GLN A 135 4.08 8.11 -12.74
CA GLN A 135 4.91 9.16 -13.35
C GLN A 135 6.36 9.04 -12.91
N TYR A 136 6.61 8.83 -11.61
CA TYR A 136 7.96 8.63 -11.09
C TYR A 136 8.62 7.38 -11.70
N HIS A 137 7.89 6.27 -11.82
CA HIS A 137 8.38 5.05 -12.45
C HIS A 137 8.79 5.29 -13.90
N LEU A 138 7.99 6.03 -14.68
CA LEU A 138 8.29 6.34 -16.08
C LEU A 138 9.48 7.28 -16.27
N THR A 139 9.70 8.19 -15.33
CA THR A 139 10.71 9.26 -15.50
C THR A 139 12.06 8.95 -14.87
N ASN A 140 12.10 7.96 -13.95
CA ASN A 140 13.32 7.64 -13.20
C ASN A 140 13.82 6.25 -13.52
N ASP A 141 15.10 6.15 -13.83
CA ASP A 141 15.76 4.87 -14.02
C ASP A 141 15.88 4.12 -12.69
N TYR A 142 16.02 2.82 -12.77
CA TYR A 142 16.03 1.93 -11.62
C TYR A 142 17.27 1.02 -11.69
N VAL A 143 18.06 0.97 -10.62
CA VAL A 143 19.34 0.25 -10.58
C VAL A 143 19.21 -1.21 -11.04
N PHE A 144 18.11 -1.88 -10.66
CA PHE A 144 17.87 -3.28 -11.03
C PHE A 144 17.20 -3.48 -12.38
N CYS A 145 16.71 -2.39 -13.01
CA CYS A 145 16.10 -2.45 -14.33
C CYS A 145 16.20 -1.09 -15.05
N SER A 146 17.09 -1.01 -16.04
CA SER A 146 17.25 0.20 -16.83
C SER A 146 16.14 0.38 -17.85
N ARG A 147 15.56 1.58 -17.95
CA ARG A 147 14.57 1.95 -18.97
C ARG A 147 15.12 1.80 -20.39
N LYS A 148 16.38 2.13 -20.60
CA LYS A 148 17.05 1.98 -21.90
C LYS A 148 17.08 0.52 -22.36
N LYS A 149 17.25 -0.42 -21.42
CA LYS A 149 17.30 -1.85 -21.72
C LYS A 149 15.94 -2.52 -21.79
N LYS A 150 14.95 -1.99 -21.08
CA LYS A 150 13.62 -2.58 -20.93
C LYS A 150 12.50 -1.52 -20.97
N PRO A 151 12.41 -0.73 -22.06
CA PRO A 151 11.41 0.34 -22.16
C PRO A 151 9.98 -0.19 -22.01
N LEU A 152 9.62 -1.27 -22.72
CA LEU A 152 8.28 -1.87 -22.67
C LEU A 152 7.85 -2.26 -21.24
N TYR A 153 8.77 -2.74 -20.42
CA TYR A 153 8.47 -3.04 -19.03
C TYR A 153 7.99 -1.81 -18.26
N TYR A 154 8.68 -0.68 -18.40
CA TYR A 154 8.30 0.57 -17.74
C TYR A 154 6.94 1.06 -18.23
N ASP A 155 6.70 1.02 -19.51
CA ASP A 155 5.44 1.45 -20.12
C ASP A 155 4.27 0.55 -19.70
N GLU A 156 4.45 -0.76 -19.70
CA GLU A 156 3.42 -1.72 -19.29
C GLU A 156 3.06 -1.58 -17.81
N ALA A 157 4.07 -1.51 -16.92
CA ALA A 157 3.85 -1.38 -15.48
C ALA A 157 3.13 -0.08 -15.15
N ALA A 158 3.60 1.05 -15.68
CA ALA A 158 2.95 2.34 -15.47
C ALA A 158 1.57 2.40 -16.13
N GLY A 159 1.42 1.82 -17.32
CA GLY A 159 0.17 1.76 -18.08
C GLY A 159 -0.93 0.99 -17.32
N PHE A 160 -0.59 -0.12 -16.68
CA PHE A 160 -1.53 -0.86 -15.83
C PHE A 160 -2.07 0.02 -14.69
N TYR A 161 -1.17 0.63 -13.90
CA TYR A 161 -1.57 1.46 -12.78
C TYR A 161 -2.27 2.75 -13.22
N SER A 162 -1.84 3.38 -14.32
CA SER A 162 -2.52 4.55 -14.88
C SER A 162 -3.96 4.25 -15.30
N ARG A 163 -4.20 3.10 -15.95
CA ARG A 163 -5.57 2.66 -16.28
C ARG A 163 -6.39 2.40 -15.02
N LEU A 164 -5.81 1.76 -14.01
CA LEU A 164 -6.48 1.54 -12.72
C LEU A 164 -6.90 2.87 -12.07
N GLY A 165 -5.99 3.85 -12.00
CA GLY A 165 -6.30 5.17 -11.45
C GLY A 165 -7.39 5.90 -12.23
N THR A 166 -7.37 5.79 -13.56
CA THR A 166 -8.41 6.38 -14.43
C THR A 166 -9.76 5.71 -14.21
N GLN A 167 -9.82 4.39 -14.13
CA GLN A 167 -11.05 3.65 -13.88
C GLN A 167 -11.65 3.97 -12.51
N ILE A 168 -10.80 4.12 -11.50
CA ILE A 168 -11.22 4.53 -10.16
C ILE A 168 -11.90 5.91 -10.19
N LEU A 169 -11.34 6.88 -10.91
CA LEU A 169 -11.92 8.22 -11.02
C LEU A 169 -13.19 8.26 -11.85
N ILE A 170 -13.25 7.56 -12.98
CA ILE A 170 -14.46 7.48 -13.82
C ILE A 170 -15.63 6.89 -13.02
N ASN A 171 -15.35 5.95 -12.14
CA ASN A 171 -16.36 5.28 -11.31
C ASN A 171 -16.34 5.77 -9.84
N GLU A 172 -15.92 7.00 -9.59
CA GLU A 172 -15.71 7.54 -8.23
C GLU A 172 -16.95 7.35 -7.34
N ALA A 173 -18.13 7.65 -7.83
CA ALA A 173 -19.38 7.52 -7.05
C ALA A 173 -19.65 6.07 -6.63
N TYR A 174 -19.43 5.11 -7.53
CA TYR A 174 -19.58 3.68 -7.27
C TYR A 174 -18.57 3.21 -6.21
N PHE A 175 -17.30 3.50 -6.39
CA PHE A 175 -16.25 3.10 -5.46
C PHE A 175 -16.41 3.76 -4.09
N THR A 176 -16.78 5.05 -4.05
CA THR A 176 -17.04 5.76 -2.79
C THR A 176 -18.17 5.11 -2.02
N THR A 177 -19.26 4.73 -2.70
CA THR A 177 -20.41 4.06 -2.07
C THR A 177 -20.03 2.68 -1.54
N MET A 178 -19.37 1.88 -2.37
CA MET A 178 -18.94 0.52 -2.02
C MET A 178 -17.98 0.53 -0.82
N TRP A 179 -16.95 1.35 -0.87
CA TRP A 179 -15.94 1.39 0.21
C TRP A 179 -16.45 2.05 1.49
N SER A 180 -17.42 2.99 1.38
CA SER A 180 -18.10 3.51 2.56
C SER A 180 -18.98 2.46 3.25
N LYS A 181 -19.49 1.49 2.48
CA LYS A 181 -20.18 0.33 3.06
C LYS A 181 -19.20 -0.58 3.79
N GLU A 182 -18.08 -0.95 3.15
CA GLU A 182 -17.02 -1.76 3.78
C GLU A 182 -16.57 -1.15 5.12
N ARG A 183 -16.37 0.17 5.15
CA ARG A 183 -16.02 0.90 6.37
C ARG A 183 -17.08 0.77 7.45
N ARG A 184 -18.37 0.98 7.11
CA ARG A 184 -19.47 0.85 8.09
C ARG A 184 -19.60 -0.55 8.64
N ASP A 185 -19.42 -1.57 7.79
CA ASP A 185 -19.47 -2.96 8.20
C ASP A 185 -18.33 -3.25 9.20
N PHE A 186 -17.12 -2.78 8.93
CA PHE A 186 -15.97 -2.87 9.86
C PHE A 186 -16.23 -2.14 11.20
N GLU A 187 -16.72 -0.88 11.15
CA GLU A 187 -17.03 -0.10 12.38
C GLU A 187 -18.14 -0.74 13.23
N ASN A 188 -19.08 -1.46 12.59
CA ASN A 188 -20.10 -2.20 13.30
C ASN A 188 -19.56 -3.48 13.95
N ASP A 189 -18.61 -4.15 13.32
CA ASP A 189 -17.97 -5.35 13.87
C ASP A 189 -17.09 -5.02 15.08
N LEU A 190 -16.44 -3.84 15.10
CA LEU A 190 -15.69 -3.36 16.27
C LEU A 190 -16.54 -3.08 17.50
N LYS A 191 -17.87 -2.93 17.36
CA LYS A 191 -18.81 -2.65 18.47
C LYS A 191 -19.40 -3.90 19.10
N LYS A 192 -19.15 -5.08 18.55
CA LYS A 192 -19.62 -6.39 19.04
C LYS A 192 -18.65 -6.98 20.05
#